data_21df4cba022adf72e04cfbd91f569b75
#
_entry.id   21df4cba022adf72e04cfbd91f569b75
#
_cell.length_a   1.000
_cell.length_b   1.000
_cell.length_c   1.000
_cell.angle_alpha   90.00
_cell.angle_beta   90.00
_cell.angle_gamma   90.00
#
_symmetry.space_group_name_H-M   'P 1'
#
loop_
_entity.id
_entity.type
_entity.pdbx_description
1 polymer ?
#
loop_
_entity_poly.entity_id
_entity_poly.type
_entity_poly.pdbx_seq_one_letter_code
_entity_poly.pdbx_strand_id
1 'polypeptide(L)'
;MTRQRRAVTIVVPVYDDLPGLERCIEALLETVDFSVDRVLLANDVGPRVDRIEERILEMVGDHPGFEYTRNARNLGFVGNCNRAVLELDHTGNDVLLLNSDTVPMPGFLDEMTDVLASDDTIGVVCARSDNATIASFPYARRNPRATLSPRRTRELHGKVKYLLPRSTVSPVAMGFCFLIRREMVDRFGLFDEVFSPGYGEENDFCLRINEHGYTSVLANRALVLHTGSTSFSGDRGPSLRLEHERILLERYPFYAGAVALFLARYRDAVDVFADAFLPEDDVVRVALHLPSELTNEVVARTRSALAACPDDVVPTVVVAKSHLRQARQAFPGAAIAVGGRPRQIFDVAVALGTLTTFAQLSAMNANAPRWILVDPVAQDVRWSHAVANHRASAIDRILRRFENQSTTWVDGDQLVELIRMAARSDIDPSSLRARWHAVSDIAEATGLLVHRATVSLRRLTALTFGARNPRVVARIRAITGRGA
;
A
#
# COMPACT_ATOMS: atom_id res chain seq x y z
N MET A 1 -13.77 14.55 23.04
CA MET A 1 -13.18 15.87 22.65
C MET A 1 -12.46 15.65 21.34
N THR A 2 -12.92 16.21 20.25
CA THR A 2 -12.20 16.22 18.98
C THR A 2 -10.93 17.04 19.18
N ARG A 3 -9.76 16.43 19.06
CA ARG A 3 -8.47 17.11 19.12
C ARG A 3 -8.45 18.09 17.95
N GLN A 4 -8.21 19.37 18.20
CA GLN A 4 -8.12 20.38 17.15
C GLN A 4 -6.98 19.99 16.20
N ARG A 5 -7.22 20.02 14.88
CA ARG A 5 -6.22 19.80 13.82
C ARG A 5 -5.05 20.75 14.03
N ARG A 6 -3.83 20.26 13.99
CA ARG A 6 -2.64 21.10 14.01
C ARG A 6 -2.41 21.72 12.64
N ALA A 7 -1.89 22.93 12.62
CA ALA A 7 -1.47 23.58 11.39
C ALA A 7 -0.28 22.86 10.76
N VAL A 8 -0.16 22.94 9.44
CA VAL A 8 0.90 22.32 8.65
C VAL A 8 1.66 23.39 7.86
N THR A 9 2.98 23.31 7.88
CA THR A 9 3.85 23.98 6.91
C THR A 9 4.14 23.01 5.78
N ILE A 10 3.63 23.31 4.58
CA ILE A 10 3.86 22.52 3.37
C ILE A 10 5.13 23.05 2.72
N VAL A 11 6.19 22.28 2.73
CA VAL A 11 7.46 22.62 2.07
C VAL A 11 7.50 21.94 0.70
N VAL A 12 7.62 22.75 -0.35
CA VAL A 12 7.76 22.28 -1.74
C VAL A 12 9.18 22.59 -2.20
N PRO A 13 10.06 21.58 -2.29
CA PRO A 13 11.38 21.76 -2.87
C PRO A 13 11.28 21.97 -4.38
N VAL A 14 11.81 23.09 -4.85
CA VAL A 14 11.75 23.52 -6.25
C VAL A 14 13.13 23.45 -6.89
N TYR A 15 13.24 22.84 -8.09
CA TYR A 15 14.52 22.76 -8.80
C TYR A 15 14.40 23.15 -10.29
N ASP A 16 13.84 22.27 -11.17
CA ASP A 16 13.84 22.53 -12.61
C ASP A 16 12.59 22.06 -13.38
N ASP A 17 11.59 21.45 -12.73
CA ASP A 17 10.34 21.02 -13.37
C ASP A 17 9.25 22.11 -13.29
N LEU A 18 9.30 23.08 -14.20
CA LEU A 18 8.31 24.17 -14.23
C LEU A 18 6.88 23.66 -14.50
N PRO A 19 6.60 22.78 -15.49
CA PRO A 19 5.23 22.31 -15.70
C PRO A 19 4.66 21.47 -14.54
N GLY A 20 5.50 20.73 -13.83
CA GLY A 20 5.11 20.00 -12.62
C GLY A 20 4.75 20.96 -11.51
N LEU A 21 5.62 21.94 -11.28
CA LEU A 21 5.44 22.96 -10.25
C LEU A 21 4.17 23.79 -10.46
N GLU A 22 3.86 24.23 -11.70
CA GLU A 22 2.62 24.95 -12.00
C GLU A 22 1.39 24.16 -11.58
N ARG A 23 1.31 22.88 -11.98
CA ARG A 23 0.19 22.00 -11.57
C ARG A 23 0.14 21.78 -10.05
N CYS A 24 1.31 21.68 -9.40
CA CYS A 24 1.38 21.55 -7.95
C CYS A 24 0.83 22.79 -7.23
N ILE A 25 1.25 23.98 -7.66
CA ILE A 25 0.77 25.25 -7.09
C ILE A 25 -0.73 25.41 -7.33
N GLU A 26 -1.24 25.16 -8.54
CA GLU A 26 -2.67 25.20 -8.85
C GLU A 26 -3.46 24.26 -7.93
N ALA A 27 -2.99 23.04 -7.76
CA ALA A 27 -3.66 22.07 -6.87
C ALA A 27 -3.59 22.49 -5.38
N LEU A 28 -2.50 23.09 -4.93
CA LEU A 28 -2.40 23.63 -3.57
C LEU A 28 -3.37 24.80 -3.34
N LEU A 29 -3.51 25.71 -4.30
CA LEU A 29 -4.49 26.81 -4.25
C LEU A 29 -5.94 26.31 -4.12
N GLU A 30 -6.24 25.15 -4.73
CA GLU A 30 -7.57 24.53 -4.68
C GLU A 30 -7.82 23.67 -3.43
N THR A 31 -6.78 23.16 -2.77
CA THR A 31 -6.93 22.08 -1.79
C THR A 31 -6.47 22.41 -0.38
N VAL A 32 -5.74 23.52 -0.19
CA VAL A 32 -5.20 23.93 1.12
C VAL A 32 -6.07 25.00 1.77
N ASP A 33 -6.35 24.83 3.05
CA ASP A 33 -6.98 25.87 3.86
C ASP A 33 -5.92 26.84 4.43
N PHE A 34 -5.69 27.94 3.71
CA PHE A 34 -4.70 28.94 4.07
C PHE A 34 -5.07 29.78 5.31
N SER A 35 -6.23 29.58 5.91
CA SER A 35 -6.53 30.15 7.22
C SER A 35 -5.83 29.38 8.36
N VAL A 36 -5.36 28.14 8.09
CA VAL A 36 -4.71 27.27 9.05
C VAL A 36 -3.29 26.91 8.62
N ASP A 37 -3.10 26.60 7.34
CA ASP A 37 -1.86 26.05 6.78
C ASP A 37 -1.12 27.08 5.93
N ARG A 38 0.15 26.80 5.66
CA ARG A 38 0.99 27.65 4.80
C ARG A 38 1.84 26.80 3.87
N VAL A 39 2.29 27.40 2.77
CA VAL A 39 3.19 26.79 1.79
C VAL A 39 4.50 27.56 1.74
N LEU A 40 5.62 26.85 1.83
CA LEU A 40 6.98 27.36 1.64
C LEU A 40 7.56 26.74 0.35
N LEU A 41 7.72 27.55 -0.68
CA LEU A 41 8.39 27.17 -1.94
C LEU A 41 9.89 27.39 -1.79
N ALA A 42 10.66 26.33 -1.65
CA ALA A 42 12.11 26.38 -1.42
C ALA A 42 12.89 26.10 -2.73
N ASN A 43 13.35 27.15 -3.41
CA ASN A 43 14.04 27.04 -4.68
C ASN A 43 15.54 26.76 -4.51
N ASP A 44 15.99 25.61 -5.03
CA ASP A 44 17.37 25.12 -4.92
C ASP A 44 18.26 25.45 -6.12
N VAL A 45 17.99 26.53 -6.80
CA VAL A 45 18.83 27.08 -7.88
C VAL A 45 19.12 26.05 -8.98
N GLY A 46 18.06 25.67 -9.71
CA GLY A 46 18.18 24.83 -10.89
C GLY A 46 18.62 25.62 -12.14
N PRO A 47 18.81 24.94 -13.28
CA PRO A 47 19.23 25.55 -14.53
C PRO A 47 18.32 26.68 -15.04
N ARG A 48 17.03 26.63 -14.72
CA ARG A 48 16.02 27.62 -15.15
C ARG A 48 15.49 28.46 -13.98
N VAL A 49 16.32 28.69 -12.96
CA VAL A 49 15.92 29.33 -11.68
C VAL A 49 15.18 30.66 -11.88
N ASP A 50 15.69 31.58 -12.73
CA ASP A 50 15.09 32.91 -12.90
C ASP A 50 13.69 32.82 -13.53
N ARG A 51 13.51 31.96 -14.53
CA ARG A 51 12.20 31.69 -15.14
C ARG A 51 11.21 31.06 -14.18
N ILE A 52 11.68 30.16 -13.34
CA ILE A 52 10.88 29.49 -12.33
C ILE A 52 10.45 30.50 -11.27
N GLU A 53 11.36 31.34 -10.81
CA GLU A 53 11.08 32.40 -9.84
C GLU A 53 10.06 33.40 -10.37
N GLU A 54 10.26 33.93 -11.61
CA GLU A 54 9.30 34.80 -12.28
C GLU A 54 7.91 34.17 -12.30
N ARG A 55 7.81 32.90 -12.68
CA ARG A 55 6.52 32.22 -12.77
C ARG A 55 5.86 31.98 -11.40
N ILE A 56 6.62 31.64 -10.38
CA ILE A 56 6.12 31.52 -9.00
C ILE A 56 5.53 32.84 -8.52
N LEU A 57 6.26 33.95 -8.72
CA LEU A 57 5.81 35.26 -8.30
C LEU A 57 4.56 35.71 -9.06
N GLU A 58 4.44 35.39 -10.34
CA GLU A 58 3.20 35.62 -11.10
C GLU A 58 1.99 34.84 -10.54
N MET A 59 2.19 33.59 -10.13
CA MET A 59 1.10 32.74 -9.67
C MET A 59 0.67 33.04 -8.23
N VAL A 60 1.62 33.28 -7.32
CA VAL A 60 1.35 33.31 -5.86
C VAL A 60 2.12 34.40 -5.10
N GLY A 61 2.82 35.31 -5.78
CA GLY A 61 3.67 36.30 -5.12
C GLY A 61 2.93 37.22 -4.12
N ASP A 62 1.67 37.51 -4.36
CA ASP A 62 0.82 38.32 -3.48
C ASP A 62 -0.08 37.46 -2.55
N HIS A 63 0.03 36.12 -2.60
CA HIS A 63 -0.84 35.26 -1.82
C HIS A 63 -0.31 35.06 -0.39
N PRO A 64 -1.05 35.49 0.66
CA PRO A 64 -0.54 35.53 2.04
C PRO A 64 -0.21 34.15 2.64
N GLY A 65 -0.73 33.07 2.06
CA GLY A 65 -0.46 31.70 2.48
C GLY A 65 0.78 31.07 1.84
N PHE A 66 1.40 31.76 0.85
CA PHE A 66 2.63 31.30 0.22
C PHE A 66 3.83 32.14 0.64
N GLU A 67 4.92 31.48 0.89
CA GLU A 67 6.25 32.06 1.07
C GLU A 67 7.19 31.48 0.04
N TYR A 68 7.97 32.33 -0.62
CA TYR A 68 9.01 31.90 -1.56
C TYR A 68 10.40 32.22 -1.01
N THR A 69 11.30 31.27 -1.16
CA THR A 69 12.72 31.46 -0.82
C THR A 69 13.62 30.87 -1.90
N ARG A 70 14.73 31.54 -2.19
CA ARG A 70 15.77 31.08 -3.12
C ARG A 70 17.06 30.82 -2.36
N ASN A 71 17.66 29.66 -2.57
CA ASN A 71 18.98 29.36 -2.03
C ASN A 71 20.07 30.21 -2.74
N ALA A 72 21.17 30.48 -2.04
CA ALA A 72 22.31 31.16 -2.66
C ALA A 72 23.06 30.25 -3.68
N ARG A 73 22.92 28.93 -3.52
CA ARG A 73 23.49 27.89 -4.37
C ARG A 73 22.67 26.63 -4.29
N ASN A 74 22.86 25.70 -5.19
CA ASN A 74 22.25 24.36 -5.11
C ASN A 74 22.80 23.62 -3.90
N LEU A 75 21.87 23.13 -3.04
CA LEU A 75 22.17 22.36 -1.83
C LEU A 75 21.85 20.86 -2.00
N GLY A 76 21.19 20.48 -3.09
CA GLY A 76 20.57 19.18 -3.30
C GLY A 76 19.28 19.04 -2.50
N PHE A 77 18.51 17.98 -2.79
CA PHE A 77 17.20 17.77 -2.19
C PHE A 77 17.27 17.73 -0.65
N VAL A 78 18.21 16.95 -0.10
CA VAL A 78 18.42 16.83 1.35
C VAL A 78 18.72 18.18 2.00
N GLY A 79 19.73 18.89 1.49
CA GLY A 79 20.14 20.19 2.04
C GLY A 79 19.05 21.24 1.90
N ASN A 80 18.33 21.26 0.78
CA ASN A 80 17.22 22.19 0.57
C ASN A 80 16.05 21.93 1.55
N CYS A 81 15.65 20.67 1.72
CA CYS A 81 14.61 20.31 2.68
C CYS A 81 15.03 20.63 4.13
N ASN A 82 16.28 20.29 4.51
CA ASN A 82 16.82 20.60 5.84
C ASN A 82 16.80 22.10 6.10
N ARG A 83 17.28 22.90 5.16
CA ARG A 83 17.27 24.37 5.30
C ARG A 83 15.84 24.91 5.43
N ALA A 84 14.92 24.45 4.59
CA ALA A 84 13.52 24.92 4.62
C ALA A 84 12.85 24.62 5.96
N VAL A 85 13.05 23.41 6.51
CA VAL A 85 12.37 22.95 7.73
C VAL A 85 13.06 23.41 9.01
N LEU A 86 14.41 23.40 9.04
CA LEU A 86 15.17 23.64 10.26
C LEU A 86 15.59 25.11 10.44
N GLU A 87 15.75 25.85 9.32
CA GLU A 87 16.25 27.23 9.37
C GLU A 87 15.18 28.27 9.00
N LEU A 88 14.22 27.94 8.13
CA LEU A 88 13.24 28.91 7.63
C LEU A 88 11.85 28.73 8.25
N ASP A 89 11.44 27.52 8.59
CA ASP A 89 10.15 27.29 9.25
C ASP A 89 10.24 27.48 10.76
N HIS A 90 9.84 28.66 11.23
CA HIS A 90 9.79 29.01 12.66
C HIS A 90 8.41 28.82 13.29
N THR A 91 7.45 28.17 12.60
CA THR A 91 6.05 28.12 13.06
C THR A 91 5.80 27.10 14.17
N GLY A 92 6.60 26.04 14.24
CA GLY A 92 6.33 24.88 15.10
C GLY A 92 5.17 23.99 14.59
N ASN A 93 4.68 24.21 13.38
CA ASN A 93 3.67 23.39 12.72
C ASN A 93 4.20 21.97 12.42
N ASP A 94 3.30 21.01 12.22
CA ASP A 94 3.68 19.76 11.58
C ASP A 94 4.16 20.05 10.14
N VAL A 95 5.05 19.23 9.60
CA VAL A 95 5.74 19.52 8.33
C VAL A 95 5.29 18.54 7.26
N LEU A 96 4.80 19.04 6.14
CA LEU A 96 4.59 18.23 4.93
C LEU A 96 5.66 18.56 3.88
N LEU A 97 6.55 17.60 3.60
CA LEU A 97 7.40 17.66 2.41
C LEU A 97 6.59 17.15 1.22
N LEU A 98 6.44 17.99 0.19
CA LEU A 98 5.64 17.69 -0.99
C LEU A 98 6.45 17.95 -2.25
N ASN A 99 6.67 16.94 -3.07
CA ASN A 99 7.40 17.10 -4.33
C ASN A 99 6.68 18.06 -5.29
N SER A 100 7.45 18.86 -6.02
CA SER A 100 6.95 19.84 -6.99
C SER A 100 6.28 19.23 -8.23
N ASP A 101 6.44 17.92 -8.48
CA ASP A 101 5.83 17.17 -9.58
C ASP A 101 4.56 16.38 -9.13
N THR A 102 3.91 16.85 -8.06
CA THR A 102 2.71 16.23 -7.48
C THR A 102 1.46 17.06 -7.71
N VAL A 103 0.30 16.39 -7.68
CA VAL A 103 -1.02 17.04 -7.76
C VAL A 103 -1.88 16.52 -6.61
N PRO A 104 -1.94 17.23 -5.48
CA PRO A 104 -2.80 16.89 -4.35
C PRO A 104 -4.28 16.93 -4.72
N MET A 105 -5.05 15.95 -4.21
CA MET A 105 -6.50 15.89 -4.43
C MET A 105 -7.26 16.48 -3.23
N PRO A 106 -8.49 17.01 -3.43
CA PRO A 106 -9.27 17.62 -2.37
C PRO A 106 -9.43 16.74 -1.13
N GLY A 107 -9.16 17.32 0.05
CA GLY A 107 -9.24 16.66 1.35
C GLY A 107 -8.02 15.77 1.71
N PHE A 108 -6.94 15.80 0.89
CA PHE A 108 -5.75 14.99 1.16
C PHE A 108 -5.09 15.36 2.49
N LEU A 109 -4.94 16.67 2.75
CA LEU A 109 -4.24 17.17 3.93
C LEU A 109 -5.04 16.93 5.21
N ASP A 110 -6.34 17.13 5.17
CA ASP A 110 -7.23 16.86 6.31
C ASP A 110 -7.20 15.38 6.69
N GLU A 111 -7.27 14.48 5.71
CA GLU A 111 -7.20 13.05 5.99
C GLU A 111 -5.82 12.66 6.55
N MET A 112 -4.73 13.21 6.02
CA MET A 112 -3.38 12.93 6.52
C MET A 112 -3.17 13.44 7.94
N THR A 113 -3.62 14.66 8.25
CA THR A 113 -3.52 15.25 9.60
C THR A 113 -4.40 14.55 10.62
N ASP A 114 -5.59 14.13 10.22
CA ASP A 114 -6.47 13.32 11.04
C ASP A 114 -5.89 11.93 11.36
N VAL A 115 -5.24 11.30 10.36
CA VAL A 115 -4.50 10.05 10.58
C VAL A 115 -3.34 10.28 11.54
N LEU A 116 -2.56 11.36 11.36
CA LEU A 116 -1.45 11.71 12.25
C LEU A 116 -1.93 11.94 13.70
N ALA A 117 -3.09 12.57 13.87
CA ALA A 117 -3.69 12.86 15.17
C ALA A 117 -4.35 11.64 15.84
N SER A 118 -4.62 10.56 15.09
CA SER A 118 -5.36 9.40 15.60
C SER A 118 -4.59 8.56 16.60
N ASP A 119 -3.24 8.58 16.55
CA ASP A 119 -2.36 7.85 17.48
C ASP A 119 -1.05 8.64 17.66
N ASP A 120 -0.66 8.88 18.92
CA ASP A 120 0.56 9.63 19.25
C ASP A 120 1.85 8.87 18.86
N THR A 121 1.77 7.58 18.58
CA THR A 121 2.89 6.79 18.07
C THR A 121 3.10 6.93 16.56
N ILE A 122 2.18 7.56 15.84
CA ILE A 122 2.38 7.85 14.42
C ILE A 122 3.31 9.07 14.31
N GLY A 123 4.51 8.85 13.76
CA GLY A 123 5.49 9.89 13.52
C GLY A 123 5.41 10.48 12.11
N VAL A 124 5.02 9.64 11.13
CA VAL A 124 4.97 10.01 9.70
C VAL A 124 3.74 9.44 9.03
N VAL A 125 3.15 10.24 8.14
CA VAL A 125 2.02 9.84 7.27
C VAL A 125 2.36 10.14 5.82
N CYS A 126 2.08 9.18 4.92
CA CYS A 126 2.20 9.34 3.47
C CYS A 126 0.84 9.16 2.80
N ALA A 127 0.55 9.92 1.76
CA ALA A 127 -0.65 9.74 0.93
C ALA A 127 -0.52 8.54 -0.02
N ARG A 128 -1.64 8.09 -0.61
CA ARG A 128 -1.64 7.20 -1.77
C ARG A 128 -1.36 7.97 -3.05
N SER A 129 -0.78 7.29 -4.04
CA SER A 129 -0.48 7.87 -5.33
C SER A 129 -0.63 6.86 -6.46
N ASP A 130 -0.82 7.32 -7.68
CA ASP A 130 -0.77 6.51 -8.90
C ASP A 130 0.64 6.01 -9.24
N ASN A 131 1.68 6.64 -8.66
CA ASN A 131 3.09 6.30 -8.94
C ASN A 131 3.98 6.46 -7.69
N ALA A 132 3.95 5.49 -6.76
CA ALA A 132 4.67 5.58 -5.48
C ALA A 132 5.02 4.23 -4.84
N THR A 133 5.61 3.31 -5.55
CA THR A 133 6.10 2.01 -5.05
C THR A 133 5.17 1.35 -4.02
N ILE A 134 5.46 1.47 -2.70
CA ILE A 134 4.67 0.86 -1.63
C ILE A 134 3.37 1.61 -1.32
N ALA A 135 3.27 2.87 -1.71
CA ALA A 135 2.08 3.72 -1.52
C ALA A 135 1.21 3.80 -2.79
N SER A 136 1.53 3.05 -3.85
CA SER A 136 0.77 3.09 -5.11
C SER A 136 -0.68 2.66 -4.94
N PHE A 137 -1.57 3.36 -5.64
CA PHE A 137 -2.99 3.07 -5.74
C PHE A 137 -3.46 3.17 -7.20
N PRO A 138 -3.98 2.11 -7.79
CA PRO A 138 -3.84 0.73 -7.37
C PRO A 138 -2.39 0.24 -7.53
N TYR A 139 -2.02 -0.87 -6.90
CA TYR A 139 -0.64 -1.35 -6.93
C TYR A 139 -0.31 -2.06 -8.26
N ALA A 140 0.20 -1.33 -9.22
CA ALA A 140 0.42 -1.75 -10.61
C ALA A 140 1.29 -3.01 -10.78
N ARG A 141 2.26 -3.26 -9.89
CA ARG A 141 3.15 -4.43 -10.00
C ARG A 141 2.47 -5.77 -9.73
N ARG A 142 1.33 -5.76 -9.04
CA ARG A 142 0.58 -6.98 -8.70
C ARG A 142 -0.53 -7.29 -9.68
N ASN A 143 -1.05 -6.27 -10.35
CA ASN A 143 -2.12 -6.40 -11.30
C ASN A 143 -1.76 -5.61 -12.58
N PRO A 144 -1.42 -6.30 -13.69
CA PRO A 144 -1.14 -5.62 -14.97
C PRO A 144 -2.30 -4.77 -15.48
N ARG A 145 -3.55 -5.04 -15.04
CA ARG A 145 -4.73 -4.22 -15.35
C ARG A 145 -4.74 -2.88 -14.62
N ALA A 146 -3.92 -2.72 -13.59
CA ALA A 146 -3.96 -1.56 -12.71
C ALA A 146 -3.17 -0.36 -13.22
N THR A 147 -2.65 -0.39 -14.46
CA THR A 147 -2.06 0.78 -15.09
C THR A 147 -3.16 1.74 -15.51
N LEU A 148 -3.60 2.55 -14.57
CA LEU A 148 -4.65 3.53 -14.79
C LEU A 148 -4.05 4.89 -15.14
N SER A 149 -4.78 5.65 -16.00
CA SER A 149 -4.48 7.07 -16.17
C SER A 149 -4.79 7.84 -14.86
N PRO A 150 -4.18 9.01 -14.64
CA PRO A 150 -4.45 9.86 -13.48
C PRO A 150 -5.95 10.13 -13.25
N ARG A 151 -6.69 10.35 -14.34
CA ARG A 151 -8.15 10.54 -14.29
C ARG A 151 -8.86 9.30 -13.72
N ARG A 152 -8.54 8.12 -14.25
CA ARG A 152 -9.13 6.85 -13.81
C ARG A 152 -8.77 6.52 -12.37
N THR A 153 -7.54 6.79 -11.96
CA THR A 153 -7.09 6.64 -10.56
C THR A 153 -7.93 7.51 -9.64
N ARG A 154 -8.18 8.78 -9.98
CA ARG A 154 -9.07 9.67 -9.20
C ARG A 154 -10.48 9.13 -9.09
N GLU A 155 -11.07 8.71 -10.22
CA GLU A 155 -12.43 8.17 -10.27
C GLU A 155 -12.55 6.92 -9.39
N LEU A 156 -11.60 6.00 -9.50
CA LEU A 156 -11.57 4.78 -8.71
C LEU A 156 -11.39 5.08 -7.22
N HIS A 157 -10.41 5.91 -6.86
CA HIS A 157 -10.18 6.32 -5.47
C HIS A 157 -11.43 6.99 -4.88
N GLY A 158 -12.07 7.89 -5.62
CA GLY A 158 -13.32 8.54 -5.21
C GLY A 158 -14.44 7.55 -4.86
N LYS A 159 -14.55 6.44 -5.62
CA LYS A 159 -15.53 5.38 -5.37
C LYS A 159 -15.23 4.58 -4.09
N VAL A 160 -13.95 4.33 -3.81
CA VAL A 160 -13.57 3.37 -2.76
C VAL A 160 -13.06 4.01 -1.47
N LYS A 161 -12.63 5.27 -1.45
CA LYS A 161 -11.92 5.90 -0.32
C LYS A 161 -12.63 5.77 1.03
N TYR A 162 -13.95 5.87 1.05
CA TYR A 162 -14.71 5.73 2.31
C TYR A 162 -14.95 4.28 2.74
N LEU A 163 -14.66 3.32 1.85
CA LEU A 163 -14.72 1.90 2.15
C LEU A 163 -13.39 1.37 2.70
N LEU A 164 -12.30 2.11 2.46
CA LEU A 164 -10.96 1.74 2.90
C LEU A 164 -10.79 1.92 4.41
N PRO A 165 -9.95 1.13 5.07
CA PRO A 165 -9.43 1.48 6.39
C PRO A 165 -8.74 2.84 6.29
N ARG A 166 -8.78 3.61 7.37
CA ARG A 166 -8.26 4.96 7.33
C ARG A 166 -6.77 5.00 7.04
N SER A 167 -6.02 4.09 7.63
CA SER A 167 -4.57 4.00 7.46
C SER A 167 -4.09 2.56 7.37
N THR A 168 -2.88 2.39 6.85
CA THR A 168 -2.13 1.12 6.85
C THR A 168 -0.72 1.37 7.37
N VAL A 169 -0.29 0.59 8.37
CA VAL A 169 1.09 0.66 8.87
C VAL A 169 2.05 0.17 7.78
N SER A 170 3.08 0.96 7.51
CA SER A 170 4.12 0.69 6.51
C SER A 170 5.50 0.66 7.15
N PRO A 171 6.46 -0.13 6.62
CA PRO A 171 7.84 -0.11 7.12
C PRO A 171 8.50 1.27 6.96
N VAL A 172 8.15 2.01 5.91
CA VAL A 172 8.59 3.38 5.65
C VAL A 172 7.45 4.14 4.93
N ALA A 173 7.51 5.46 4.93
CA ALA A 173 6.69 6.33 4.10
C ALA A 173 7.46 6.73 2.84
N MET A 174 6.77 7.29 1.84
CA MET A 174 7.37 7.70 0.56
C MET A 174 7.56 9.21 0.52
N GLY A 175 8.72 9.66 0.08
CA GLY A 175 9.14 11.06 0.12
C GLY A 175 8.36 12.04 -0.75
N PHE A 176 7.57 11.57 -1.74
CA PHE A 176 6.80 12.46 -2.63
C PHE A 176 5.73 13.29 -1.91
N CYS A 177 5.18 12.78 -0.79
CA CYS A 177 4.18 13.44 0.05
C CYS A 177 4.32 12.91 1.48
N PHE A 178 5.11 13.59 2.30
CA PHE A 178 5.69 13.08 3.53
C PHE A 178 5.35 14.01 4.70
N LEU A 179 4.22 13.75 5.38
CA LEU A 179 3.76 14.52 6.54
C LEU A 179 4.44 14.00 7.81
N ILE A 180 5.13 14.88 8.51
CA ILE A 180 5.95 14.59 9.69
C ILE A 180 5.35 15.30 10.92
N ARG A 181 5.16 14.60 12.01
CA ARG A 181 4.85 15.21 13.30
C ARG A 181 6.04 16.09 13.72
N ARG A 182 5.81 17.36 14.05
CA ARG A 182 6.86 18.30 14.41
C ARG A 182 7.81 17.77 15.48
N GLU A 183 7.28 17.10 16.49
CA GLU A 183 8.09 16.49 17.55
C GLU A 183 9.16 15.53 17.00
N MET A 184 8.93 14.86 15.88
CA MET A 184 9.92 13.97 15.29
C MET A 184 11.11 14.75 14.73
N VAL A 185 10.84 15.90 14.10
CA VAL A 185 11.89 16.80 13.60
C VAL A 185 12.69 17.38 14.77
N ASP A 186 12.01 17.85 15.80
CA ASP A 186 12.66 18.48 16.97
C ASP A 186 13.55 17.48 17.75
N ARG A 187 13.15 16.22 17.82
CA ARG A 187 13.88 15.20 18.59
C ARG A 187 14.95 14.47 17.80
N PHE A 188 14.78 14.29 16.51
CA PHE A 188 15.62 13.42 15.71
C PHE A 188 16.32 14.15 14.55
N GLY A 189 16.10 15.46 14.39
CA GLY A 189 16.49 16.18 13.18
C GLY A 189 15.64 15.77 11.97
N LEU A 190 15.92 16.31 10.79
CA LEU A 190 15.24 15.92 9.57
C LEU A 190 16.05 14.88 8.80
N PHE A 191 16.69 15.21 7.70
CA PHE A 191 17.42 14.29 6.86
C PHE A 191 18.91 14.28 7.16
N ASP A 192 19.52 13.08 7.11
CA ASP A 192 20.97 12.93 7.27
C ASP A 192 21.68 13.29 5.96
N GLU A 193 22.64 14.23 6.04
CA GLU A 193 23.41 14.73 4.90
C GLU A 193 24.20 13.63 4.15
N VAL A 194 24.41 12.47 4.77
CA VAL A 194 25.04 11.33 4.09
C VAL A 194 24.25 10.85 2.87
N PHE A 195 22.95 11.16 2.84
CA PHE A 195 22.07 10.86 1.70
C PHE A 195 21.96 12.00 0.69
N SER A 196 22.81 13.03 0.80
CA SER A 196 22.85 14.10 -0.19
C SER A 196 23.40 13.61 -1.54
N PRO A 197 22.86 14.04 -2.67
CA PRO A 197 21.81 15.06 -2.84
C PRO A 197 20.39 14.54 -2.73
N GLY A 198 20.15 13.23 -2.52
CA GLY A 198 18.85 12.58 -2.37
C GLY A 198 18.92 11.07 -2.51
N TYR A 199 17.80 10.37 -2.35
CA TYR A 199 17.56 8.93 -2.28
C TYR A 199 17.94 8.27 -0.95
N GLY A 200 16.94 7.83 -0.22
CA GLY A 200 17.09 7.06 1.01
C GLY A 200 16.99 7.86 2.29
N GLU A 201 16.99 9.20 2.21
CA GLU A 201 16.84 10.11 3.34
C GLU A 201 15.52 9.92 4.08
N GLU A 202 14.42 9.77 3.37
CA GLU A 202 13.09 9.53 3.94
C GLU A 202 12.99 8.14 4.58
N ASN A 203 13.69 7.16 3.97
CA ASN A 203 13.75 5.82 4.53
C ASN A 203 14.56 5.78 5.82
N ASP A 204 15.73 6.44 5.85
CA ASP A 204 16.54 6.59 7.06
C ASP A 204 15.75 7.28 8.17
N PHE A 205 15.07 8.38 7.85
CA PHE A 205 14.24 9.09 8.81
C PHE A 205 13.16 8.20 9.42
N CYS A 206 12.39 7.48 8.59
CA CYS A 206 11.37 6.54 9.05
C CYS A 206 11.96 5.45 9.95
N LEU A 207 13.07 4.85 9.54
CA LEU A 207 13.70 3.77 10.28
C LEU A 207 14.31 4.26 11.60
N ARG A 208 14.86 5.48 11.62
CA ARG A 208 15.42 6.13 12.81
C ARG A 208 14.33 6.40 13.86
N ILE A 209 13.20 6.97 13.49
CA ILE A 209 12.09 7.17 14.43
C ILE A 209 11.44 5.84 14.85
N ASN A 210 11.39 4.85 13.95
CA ASN A 210 10.88 3.52 14.26
C ASN A 210 11.68 2.83 15.37
N GLU A 211 13.00 3.05 15.47
CA GLU A 211 13.82 2.54 16.58
C GLU A 211 13.40 3.10 17.94
N HIS A 212 12.68 4.22 17.95
CA HIS A 212 12.19 4.88 19.14
C HIS A 212 10.68 4.61 19.40
N GLY A 213 10.09 3.70 18.64
CA GLY A 213 8.71 3.24 18.84
C GLY A 213 7.66 4.04 18.09
N TYR A 214 8.07 4.97 17.21
CA TYR A 214 7.15 5.66 16.31
C TYR A 214 6.91 4.84 15.03
N THR A 215 5.80 5.07 14.36
CA THR A 215 5.39 4.32 13.16
C THR A 215 5.22 5.24 11.96
N SER A 216 5.45 4.67 10.78
CA SER A 216 5.10 5.27 9.49
C SER A 216 3.82 4.62 8.98
N VAL A 217 2.89 5.42 8.45
CA VAL A 217 1.60 4.93 7.97
C VAL A 217 1.24 5.52 6.61
N LEU A 218 0.42 4.80 5.85
CA LEU A 218 -0.19 5.26 4.62
C LEU A 218 -1.61 5.70 4.92
N ALA A 219 -1.97 6.95 4.59
CA ALA A 219 -3.34 7.45 4.68
C ALA A 219 -4.11 7.01 3.43
N ASN A 220 -4.92 5.96 3.57
CA ASN A 220 -5.56 5.30 2.42
C ASN A 220 -6.60 6.16 1.70
N ARG A 221 -7.16 7.17 2.38
CA ARG A 221 -8.19 8.07 1.84
C ARG A 221 -7.64 9.37 1.28
N ALA A 222 -6.35 9.64 1.52
CA ALA A 222 -5.63 10.74 0.89
C ALA A 222 -5.03 10.28 -0.45
N LEU A 223 -5.23 11.05 -1.50
CA LEU A 223 -4.66 10.80 -2.82
C LEU A 223 -3.88 12.02 -3.29
N VAL A 224 -2.64 11.79 -3.73
CA VAL A 224 -1.77 12.77 -4.36
C VAL A 224 -1.20 12.13 -5.63
N LEU A 225 -1.53 12.65 -6.79
CA LEU A 225 -0.98 12.15 -8.05
C LEU A 225 0.49 12.56 -8.17
N HIS A 226 1.33 11.71 -8.76
CA HIS A 226 2.77 11.93 -8.83
C HIS A 226 3.29 11.57 -10.22
N THR A 227 3.73 12.57 -10.98
CA THR A 227 4.21 12.39 -12.35
C THR A 227 5.46 11.50 -12.38
N GLY A 228 6.29 11.55 -11.34
CA GLY A 228 7.48 10.71 -11.16
C GLY A 228 8.73 11.27 -11.83
N SER A 229 9.76 11.22 -11.05
CA SER A 229 11.14 11.69 -11.22
C SER A 229 11.65 12.05 -12.61
N THR A 230 11.71 13.32 -12.89
CA THR A 230 12.60 13.89 -13.88
C THR A 230 13.88 14.48 -13.25
N SER A 231 13.86 14.76 -11.95
CA SER A 231 14.92 15.54 -11.27
C SER A 231 16.28 14.85 -11.13
N PHE A 232 16.34 13.51 -11.13
CA PHE A 232 17.57 12.72 -11.02
C PHE A 232 17.79 11.77 -12.19
N SER A 233 17.35 12.14 -13.40
CA SER A 233 17.48 11.34 -14.62
C SER A 233 18.89 11.28 -15.21
N GLY A 234 19.91 11.85 -14.55
CA GLY A 234 21.30 11.80 -14.99
C GLY A 234 21.99 10.46 -14.76
N ASP A 235 23.12 10.23 -15.49
CA ASP A 235 23.92 8.97 -15.45
C ASP A 235 24.38 8.54 -14.04
N ARG A 236 24.43 9.44 -13.07
CA ARG A 236 24.83 9.16 -11.69
C ARG A 236 23.67 8.66 -10.78
N GLY A 237 22.42 8.81 -11.19
CA GLY A 237 21.26 8.43 -10.37
C GLY A 237 21.24 6.97 -9.92
N PRO A 238 21.49 5.98 -10.80
CA PRO A 238 21.51 4.57 -10.42
C PRO A 238 22.64 4.20 -9.46
N SER A 239 23.86 4.76 -9.65
CA SER A 239 25.01 4.48 -8.77
C SER A 239 24.82 5.08 -7.37
N LEU A 240 24.33 6.30 -7.29
CA LEU A 240 24.01 6.98 -6.04
C LEU A 240 22.93 6.21 -5.24
N ARG A 241 21.88 5.74 -5.92
CA ARG A 241 20.83 4.93 -5.28
C ARG A 241 21.39 3.64 -4.68
N LEU A 242 22.29 2.96 -5.37
CA LEU A 242 22.95 1.74 -4.87
C LEU A 242 23.85 2.03 -3.67
N GLU A 243 24.57 3.14 -3.69
CA GLU A 243 25.42 3.57 -2.59
C GLU A 243 24.59 3.87 -1.34
N HIS A 244 23.52 4.65 -1.48
CA HIS A 244 22.63 5.00 -0.37
C HIS A 244 21.84 3.78 0.13
N GLU A 245 21.43 2.87 -0.74
CA GLU A 245 20.83 1.59 -0.34
C GLU A 245 21.80 0.76 0.52
N ARG A 246 23.10 0.74 0.17
CA ARG A 246 24.12 0.08 0.97
C ARG A 246 24.23 0.71 2.37
N ILE A 247 24.24 2.04 2.48
CA ILE A 247 24.26 2.74 3.77
C ILE A 247 23.02 2.36 4.59
N LEU A 248 21.83 2.37 3.99
CA LEU A 248 20.59 1.96 4.66
C LEU A 248 20.67 0.52 5.16
N LEU A 249 21.18 -0.40 4.35
CA LEU A 249 21.28 -1.83 4.72
C LEU A 249 22.34 -2.06 5.81
N GLU A 250 23.41 -1.26 5.84
CA GLU A 250 24.41 -1.30 6.92
C GLU A 250 23.83 -0.77 8.24
N ARG A 251 23.06 0.32 8.20
CA ARG A 251 22.39 0.88 9.38
C ARG A 251 21.22 0.00 9.85
N TYR A 252 20.41 -0.48 8.90
CA TYR A 252 19.16 -1.18 9.13
C TYR A 252 19.09 -2.51 8.37
N PRO A 253 19.81 -3.55 8.80
CA PRO A 253 19.90 -4.82 8.06
C PRO A 253 18.55 -5.52 7.82
N PHE A 254 17.52 -5.17 8.60
CA PHE A 254 16.15 -5.71 8.46
C PHE A 254 15.32 -4.99 7.38
N TYR A 255 15.73 -3.83 6.90
CA TYR A 255 14.92 -2.94 6.04
C TYR A 255 14.42 -3.64 4.79
N ALA A 256 15.32 -4.20 3.97
CA ALA A 256 14.91 -4.90 2.75
C ALA A 256 13.96 -6.07 3.01
N GLY A 257 14.18 -6.80 4.13
CA GLY A 257 13.29 -7.88 4.57
C GLY A 257 11.91 -7.38 5.00
N ALA A 258 11.84 -6.24 5.68
CA ALA A 258 10.58 -5.61 6.09
C ALA A 258 9.76 -5.14 4.89
N VAL A 259 10.38 -4.47 3.92
CA VAL A 259 9.74 -4.05 2.67
C VAL A 259 9.28 -5.24 1.85
N ALA A 260 10.15 -6.26 1.67
CA ALA A 260 9.78 -7.48 0.96
C ALA A 260 8.62 -8.23 1.64
N LEU A 261 8.59 -8.24 2.97
CA LEU A 261 7.50 -8.83 3.75
C LEU A 261 6.21 -8.05 3.57
N PHE A 262 6.27 -6.72 3.67
CA PHE A 262 5.12 -5.83 3.43
C PHE A 262 4.53 -6.08 2.03
N LEU A 263 5.36 -6.10 1.01
CA LEU A 263 4.91 -6.32 -0.38
C LEU A 263 4.44 -7.75 -0.65
N ALA A 264 4.97 -8.75 0.05
CA ALA A 264 4.65 -10.15 -0.20
C ALA A 264 3.49 -10.70 0.67
N ARG A 265 3.38 -10.27 1.92
CA ARG A 265 2.43 -10.83 2.89
C ARG A 265 1.21 -9.97 3.13
N TYR A 266 1.40 -8.65 3.06
CA TYR A 266 0.31 -7.72 3.27
C TYR A 266 -0.24 -7.35 1.90
N ARG A 267 -1.25 -8.10 1.46
CA ARG A 267 -2.15 -7.55 0.47
C ARG A 267 -2.70 -6.29 1.09
N ASP A 268 -2.27 -5.18 0.53
CA ASP A 268 -2.81 -3.91 0.93
C ASP A 268 -4.33 -3.96 0.70
N ALA A 269 -5.05 -3.45 1.65
CA ALA A 269 -6.48 -3.27 1.60
C ALA A 269 -6.93 -2.63 0.32
N VAL A 270 -6.22 -1.61 0.01
CA VAL A 270 -6.44 -0.77 -1.13
C VAL A 270 -6.41 -1.59 -2.42
N ASP A 271 -5.47 -2.55 -2.55
CA ASP A 271 -5.39 -3.41 -3.73
C ASP A 271 -6.65 -4.27 -3.89
N VAL A 272 -7.16 -4.84 -2.80
CA VAL A 272 -8.35 -5.70 -2.84
C VAL A 272 -9.58 -4.91 -3.25
N PHE A 273 -9.75 -3.70 -2.72
CA PHE A 273 -10.87 -2.83 -3.09
C PHE A 273 -10.72 -2.26 -4.49
N ALA A 274 -9.52 -1.82 -4.86
CA ALA A 274 -9.26 -1.28 -6.18
C ALA A 274 -9.52 -2.30 -7.27
N ASP A 275 -9.03 -3.53 -7.08
CA ASP A 275 -9.22 -4.62 -8.04
C ASP A 275 -10.70 -4.97 -8.28
N ALA A 276 -11.54 -4.83 -7.24
CA ALA A 276 -12.97 -5.07 -7.35
C ALA A 276 -13.70 -4.05 -8.25
N PHE A 277 -13.12 -2.88 -8.46
CA PHE A 277 -13.69 -1.77 -9.22
C PHE A 277 -12.90 -1.41 -10.50
N LEU A 278 -11.87 -2.18 -10.83
CA LEU A 278 -11.12 -1.96 -12.07
C LEU A 278 -12.04 -2.15 -13.28
N PRO A 279 -11.82 -1.39 -14.38
CA PRO A 279 -12.57 -1.58 -15.60
C PRO A 279 -12.43 -3.02 -16.09
N GLU A 280 -13.54 -3.63 -16.42
CA GLU A 280 -13.59 -4.94 -17.06
C GLU A 280 -12.97 -4.81 -18.45
N ASP A 281 -12.01 -5.69 -18.77
CA ASP A 281 -11.78 -6.10 -20.14
C ASP A 281 -12.89 -7.10 -20.48
N ASP A 282 -13.14 -7.40 -21.75
CA ASP A 282 -14.20 -8.31 -22.18
C ASP A 282 -14.01 -9.77 -21.70
N VAL A 283 -13.08 -10.02 -20.77
CA VAL A 283 -12.69 -11.33 -20.28
C VAL A 283 -13.02 -11.48 -18.79
N VAL A 284 -13.86 -12.47 -18.47
CA VAL A 284 -14.21 -12.83 -17.09
C VAL A 284 -13.20 -13.86 -16.55
N ARG A 285 -12.43 -13.49 -15.53
CA ARG A 285 -11.46 -14.37 -14.87
C ARG A 285 -12.11 -15.06 -13.68
N VAL A 286 -12.06 -16.39 -13.67
CA VAL A 286 -12.74 -17.21 -12.68
C VAL A 286 -11.76 -18.05 -11.87
N ALA A 287 -11.87 -18.01 -10.55
CA ALA A 287 -11.18 -18.94 -9.65
C ALA A 287 -12.11 -20.12 -9.31
N LEU A 288 -11.77 -21.31 -9.76
CA LEU A 288 -12.45 -22.54 -9.39
C LEU A 288 -11.78 -23.14 -8.15
N HIS A 289 -12.30 -22.86 -6.96
CA HIS A 289 -11.78 -23.37 -5.70
C HIS A 289 -12.25 -24.79 -5.45
N LEU A 290 -11.30 -25.70 -5.30
CA LEU A 290 -11.58 -27.10 -5.03
C LEU A 290 -11.49 -27.39 -3.51
N PRO A 291 -12.30 -28.35 -3.01
CA PRO A 291 -12.23 -28.80 -1.62
C PRO A 291 -10.90 -29.47 -1.28
N SER A 292 -10.71 -29.76 0.01
CA SER A 292 -9.52 -30.46 0.49
C SER A 292 -9.40 -31.91 0.02
N GLU A 293 -10.49 -32.50 -0.46
CA GLU A 293 -10.54 -33.85 -1.01
C GLU A 293 -10.99 -33.80 -2.46
N LEU A 294 -10.13 -34.29 -3.36
CA LEU A 294 -10.44 -34.38 -4.78
C LEU A 294 -11.11 -35.71 -5.11
N THR A 295 -12.39 -35.81 -4.82
CA THR A 295 -13.20 -36.99 -5.19
C THR A 295 -13.40 -37.06 -6.71
N ASN A 296 -13.79 -38.24 -7.22
CA ASN A 296 -14.12 -38.42 -8.64
C ASN A 296 -15.22 -37.46 -9.10
N GLU A 297 -16.19 -37.19 -8.23
CA GLU A 297 -17.28 -36.25 -8.49
C GLU A 297 -16.76 -34.82 -8.65
N VAL A 298 -15.93 -34.32 -7.72
CA VAL A 298 -15.31 -33.00 -7.82
C VAL A 298 -14.48 -32.86 -9.09
N VAL A 299 -13.72 -33.90 -9.44
CA VAL A 299 -12.92 -33.92 -10.68
C VAL A 299 -13.83 -33.88 -11.91
N ALA A 300 -14.93 -34.64 -11.95
CA ALA A 300 -15.88 -34.64 -13.05
C ALA A 300 -16.55 -33.25 -13.21
N ARG A 301 -17.05 -32.66 -12.12
CA ARG A 301 -17.67 -31.33 -12.12
C ARG A 301 -16.68 -30.27 -12.60
N THR A 302 -15.42 -30.31 -12.11
CA THR A 302 -14.38 -29.36 -12.54
C THR A 302 -14.08 -29.50 -14.03
N ARG A 303 -14.00 -30.71 -14.57
CA ARG A 303 -13.80 -30.93 -16.00
C ARG A 303 -14.96 -30.41 -16.81
N SER A 304 -16.20 -30.64 -16.39
CA SER A 304 -17.40 -30.10 -17.04
C SER A 304 -17.35 -28.54 -17.06
N ALA A 305 -17.04 -27.93 -15.94
CA ALA A 305 -16.90 -26.46 -15.84
C ALA A 305 -15.80 -25.92 -16.77
N LEU A 306 -14.64 -26.58 -16.81
CA LEU A 306 -13.53 -26.17 -17.69
C LEU A 306 -13.87 -26.32 -19.16
N ALA A 307 -14.57 -27.39 -19.56
CA ALA A 307 -14.95 -27.65 -20.92
C ALA A 307 -16.05 -26.71 -21.44
N ALA A 308 -16.90 -26.20 -20.56
CA ALA A 308 -17.98 -25.29 -20.90
C ALA A 308 -17.52 -23.82 -20.99
N CYS A 309 -16.32 -23.46 -20.50
CA CYS A 309 -15.84 -22.08 -20.55
C CYS A 309 -15.53 -21.65 -21.98
N PRO A 310 -16.19 -20.61 -22.50
CA PRO A 310 -15.85 -20.00 -23.79
C PRO A 310 -14.63 -19.09 -23.65
N ASP A 311 -14.12 -18.55 -24.76
CA ASP A 311 -12.87 -17.76 -24.81
C ASP A 311 -12.92 -16.49 -23.95
N ASP A 312 -14.10 -15.93 -23.70
CA ASP A 312 -14.31 -14.76 -22.84
C ASP A 312 -14.35 -15.10 -21.32
N VAL A 313 -14.29 -16.39 -20.95
CA VAL A 313 -14.26 -16.87 -19.57
C VAL A 313 -12.98 -17.66 -19.33
N VAL A 314 -12.05 -17.10 -18.56
CA VAL A 314 -10.74 -17.70 -18.30
C VAL A 314 -10.68 -18.32 -16.90
N PRO A 315 -10.84 -19.64 -16.79
CA PRO A 315 -10.82 -20.34 -15.51
C PRO A 315 -9.39 -20.62 -15.02
N THR A 316 -9.21 -20.55 -13.71
CA THR A 316 -8.03 -21.02 -12.99
C THR A 316 -8.45 -21.94 -11.86
N VAL A 317 -7.95 -23.16 -11.85
CA VAL A 317 -8.22 -24.13 -10.78
C VAL A 317 -7.37 -23.79 -9.55
N VAL A 318 -8.00 -23.59 -8.41
CA VAL A 318 -7.32 -23.25 -7.15
C VAL A 318 -7.38 -24.44 -6.18
N VAL A 319 -6.21 -24.92 -5.78
CA VAL A 319 -6.07 -26.11 -4.92
C VAL A 319 -5.15 -25.88 -3.74
N ALA A 320 -5.27 -26.70 -2.70
CA ALA A 320 -4.27 -26.75 -1.63
C ALA A 320 -2.92 -27.22 -2.17
N LYS A 321 -1.81 -26.76 -1.56
CA LYS A 321 -0.44 -27.14 -1.99
C LYS A 321 -0.23 -28.66 -2.01
N SER A 322 -0.83 -29.39 -1.07
CA SER A 322 -0.79 -30.85 -0.98
C SER A 322 -1.39 -31.56 -2.21
N HIS A 323 -2.34 -30.94 -2.89
CA HIS A 323 -3.08 -31.52 -4.03
C HIS A 323 -2.59 -31.04 -5.40
N LEU A 324 -1.54 -30.21 -5.45
CA LEU A 324 -1.05 -29.62 -6.70
C LEU A 324 -0.66 -30.69 -7.74
N ARG A 325 0.01 -31.77 -7.31
CA ARG A 325 0.40 -32.88 -8.22
C ARG A 325 -0.83 -33.61 -8.79
N GLN A 326 -1.78 -33.93 -7.93
CA GLN A 326 -3.02 -34.63 -8.32
C GLN A 326 -3.86 -33.73 -9.25
N ALA A 327 -3.97 -32.43 -8.96
CA ALA A 327 -4.68 -31.49 -9.81
C ALA A 327 -4.07 -31.36 -11.22
N ARG A 328 -2.74 -31.31 -11.32
CA ARG A 328 -2.04 -31.29 -12.62
C ARG A 328 -2.30 -32.54 -13.46
N GLN A 329 -2.45 -33.70 -12.80
CA GLN A 329 -2.79 -34.95 -13.47
C GLN A 329 -4.28 -35.00 -13.87
N ALA A 330 -5.16 -34.46 -13.01
CA ALA A 330 -6.59 -34.46 -13.24
C ALA A 330 -7.05 -33.47 -14.31
N PHE A 331 -6.35 -32.32 -14.43
CA PHE A 331 -6.71 -31.20 -15.31
C PHE A 331 -5.55 -30.78 -16.21
N PRO A 332 -5.15 -31.67 -17.18
CA PRO A 332 -4.05 -31.35 -18.08
C PRO A 332 -4.40 -30.14 -18.94
N GLY A 333 -3.47 -29.18 -19.05
CA GLY A 333 -3.66 -27.93 -19.81
C GLY A 333 -4.39 -26.80 -19.07
N ALA A 334 -5.02 -27.06 -17.92
CA ALA A 334 -5.67 -26.02 -17.14
C ALA A 334 -4.65 -25.16 -16.38
N ALA A 335 -4.94 -23.86 -16.23
CA ALA A 335 -4.22 -23.00 -15.33
C ALA A 335 -4.48 -23.43 -13.86
N ILE A 336 -3.43 -23.67 -13.07
CA ILE A 336 -3.57 -24.12 -11.69
C ILE A 336 -2.81 -23.18 -10.76
N ALA A 337 -3.51 -22.69 -9.73
CA ALA A 337 -2.96 -21.88 -8.65
C ALA A 337 -3.02 -22.62 -7.31
N VAL A 338 -2.08 -22.34 -6.42
CA VAL A 338 -2.11 -22.85 -5.05
C VAL A 338 -2.86 -21.87 -4.16
N GLY A 339 -3.92 -22.34 -3.51
CA GLY A 339 -4.71 -21.57 -2.57
C GLY A 339 -3.88 -21.02 -1.40
N GLY A 340 -4.33 -19.88 -0.85
CA GLY A 340 -3.69 -19.19 0.26
C GLY A 340 -2.94 -17.91 -0.13
N ARG A 341 -2.44 -17.77 -1.37
CA ARG A 341 -1.81 -16.53 -1.88
C ARG A 341 -1.81 -16.50 -3.40
N PRO A 342 -2.95 -16.39 -4.08
CA PRO A 342 -2.90 -16.18 -5.51
C PRO A 342 -2.28 -14.81 -5.80
N ARG A 343 -1.37 -14.82 -6.76
CA ARG A 343 -0.81 -13.59 -7.33
C ARG A 343 -1.80 -12.90 -8.27
N GLN A 344 -2.93 -13.53 -8.52
CA GLN A 344 -3.95 -13.10 -9.47
C GLN A 344 -5.26 -12.86 -8.75
N ILE A 345 -5.97 -11.80 -9.12
CA ILE A 345 -7.31 -11.49 -8.69
C ILE A 345 -8.28 -11.91 -9.79
N PHE A 346 -9.40 -12.44 -9.38
CA PHE A 346 -10.44 -12.97 -10.23
C PHE A 346 -11.69 -12.10 -10.13
N ASP A 347 -12.50 -12.10 -11.16
CA ASP A 347 -13.78 -11.39 -11.18
C ASP A 347 -14.83 -12.14 -10.38
N VAL A 348 -14.77 -13.48 -10.43
CA VAL A 348 -15.66 -14.38 -9.70
C VAL A 348 -14.86 -15.55 -9.11
N ALA A 349 -15.15 -15.94 -7.88
CA ALA A 349 -14.68 -17.19 -7.30
C ALA A 349 -15.83 -18.19 -7.17
N VAL A 350 -15.60 -19.40 -7.61
CA VAL A 350 -16.57 -20.53 -7.56
C VAL A 350 -16.01 -21.60 -6.65
N ALA A 351 -16.74 -22.01 -5.64
CA ALA A 351 -16.44 -23.22 -4.87
C ALA A 351 -17.11 -24.44 -5.52
N LEU A 352 -16.31 -25.39 -6.00
CA LEU A 352 -16.78 -26.65 -6.59
C LEU A 352 -16.69 -27.78 -5.56
N GLY A 353 -17.61 -27.78 -4.61
CA GLY A 353 -17.68 -28.72 -3.49
C GLY A 353 -17.48 -28.05 -2.14
N THR A 354 -17.66 -28.82 -1.07
CA THR A 354 -17.69 -28.34 0.30
C THR A 354 -16.32 -27.84 0.75
N LEU A 355 -16.21 -26.55 1.05
CA LEU A 355 -15.02 -25.97 1.67
C LEU A 355 -15.03 -26.21 3.19
N THR A 356 -14.02 -26.90 3.68
CA THR A 356 -13.98 -27.38 5.08
C THR A 356 -12.98 -26.62 5.98
N THR A 357 -12.19 -25.73 5.42
CA THR A 357 -11.17 -25.01 6.20
C THR A 357 -11.28 -23.50 6.05
N PHE A 358 -10.96 -22.79 7.14
CA PHE A 358 -10.89 -21.33 7.10
C PHE A 358 -9.88 -20.80 6.05
N ALA A 359 -8.78 -21.51 5.84
CA ALA A 359 -7.79 -21.14 4.84
C ALA A 359 -8.39 -21.11 3.42
N GLN A 360 -9.26 -22.07 3.09
CA GLN A 360 -9.96 -22.11 1.79
C GLN A 360 -10.96 -20.96 1.66
N LEU A 361 -11.79 -20.72 2.69
CA LEU A 361 -12.74 -19.61 2.71
C LEU A 361 -12.03 -18.25 2.65
N SER A 362 -10.96 -18.09 3.41
CA SER A 362 -10.15 -16.87 3.41
C SER A 362 -9.47 -16.64 2.06
N ALA A 363 -8.96 -17.70 1.43
CA ALA A 363 -8.37 -17.62 0.10
C ALA A 363 -9.41 -17.20 -0.96
N MET A 364 -10.57 -17.80 -0.95
CA MET A 364 -11.68 -17.46 -1.83
C MET A 364 -12.12 -16.01 -1.63
N ASN A 365 -12.29 -15.61 -0.36
CA ASN A 365 -12.66 -14.23 0.01
C ASN A 365 -11.62 -13.19 -0.42
N ALA A 366 -10.33 -13.52 -0.37
CA ALA A 366 -9.25 -12.61 -0.73
C ALA A 366 -9.03 -12.45 -2.23
N ASN A 367 -9.58 -13.34 -3.06
CA ASN A 367 -9.22 -13.46 -4.47
C ASN A 367 -10.26 -12.92 -5.43
N ALA A 368 -11.51 -12.80 -5.00
CA ALA A 368 -12.58 -12.32 -5.86
C ALA A 368 -13.62 -11.53 -5.08
N PRO A 369 -14.20 -10.47 -5.66
CA PRO A 369 -15.27 -9.70 -5.05
C PRO A 369 -16.62 -10.42 -5.08
N ARG A 370 -16.82 -11.38 -5.97
CA ARG A 370 -18.09 -12.10 -6.19
C ARG A 370 -17.87 -13.59 -6.03
N TRP A 371 -18.87 -14.32 -5.49
CA TRP A 371 -18.76 -15.74 -5.20
C TRP A 371 -19.96 -16.53 -5.66
N ILE A 372 -19.71 -17.75 -6.07
CA ILE A 372 -20.71 -18.79 -6.29
C ILE A 372 -20.30 -20.02 -5.47
N LEU A 373 -21.19 -20.48 -4.62
CA LEU A 373 -21.00 -21.72 -3.86
C LEU A 373 -21.91 -22.78 -4.45
N VAL A 374 -21.31 -23.80 -5.04
CA VAL A 374 -22.06 -24.88 -5.68
C VAL A 374 -22.57 -25.90 -4.68
N ASP A 375 -21.89 -26.09 -3.55
CA ASP A 375 -22.35 -26.89 -2.43
C ASP A 375 -22.26 -26.10 -1.13
N PRO A 376 -23.14 -26.36 -0.13
CA PRO A 376 -23.11 -25.64 1.12
C PRO A 376 -21.76 -25.80 1.82
N VAL A 377 -21.30 -24.73 2.44
CA VAL A 377 -20.15 -24.80 3.34
C VAL A 377 -20.51 -25.69 4.52
N ALA A 378 -19.64 -26.64 4.87
CA ALA A 378 -19.86 -27.48 6.05
C ALA A 378 -20.03 -26.59 7.31
N GLN A 379 -21.08 -26.88 8.10
CA GLN A 379 -21.34 -26.17 9.36
C GLN A 379 -20.18 -26.30 10.35
N ASP A 380 -19.38 -27.38 10.25
CA ASP A 380 -18.20 -27.66 11.06
C ASP A 380 -16.90 -27.30 10.34
N VAL A 381 -16.67 -26.01 10.06
CA VAL A 381 -15.37 -25.57 9.57
C VAL A 381 -14.32 -25.72 10.68
N ARG A 382 -13.38 -26.65 10.52
CA ARG A 382 -12.30 -26.88 11.49
C ARG A 382 -11.32 -25.71 11.51
N TRP A 383 -11.24 -25.04 12.64
CA TRP A 383 -10.34 -23.95 12.90
C TRP A 383 -9.00 -24.46 13.45
N SER A 384 -7.89 -23.88 13.01
CA SER A 384 -6.64 -24.05 13.77
C SER A 384 -6.80 -23.30 15.10
N HIS A 385 -6.43 -23.91 16.21
CA HIS A 385 -6.57 -23.38 17.58
C HIS A 385 -6.03 -21.96 17.79
N ALA A 386 -5.11 -21.49 16.97
CA ALA A 386 -4.54 -20.14 17.04
C ALA A 386 -5.51 -19.01 16.63
N VAL A 387 -6.55 -19.32 15.86
CA VAL A 387 -7.52 -18.34 15.35
C VAL A 387 -8.80 -18.31 16.21
N ALA A 388 -9.08 -19.39 16.92
CA ALA A 388 -10.35 -19.60 17.62
C ALA A 388 -10.60 -18.59 18.75
N ASN A 389 -9.58 -18.11 19.45
CA ASN A 389 -9.76 -17.35 20.70
C ASN A 389 -9.97 -15.84 20.57
N HIS A 390 -9.75 -15.24 19.39
CA HIS A 390 -9.84 -13.77 19.27
C HIS A 390 -10.80 -13.25 18.20
N ARG A 391 -11.50 -14.09 17.40
CA ARG A 391 -12.18 -13.63 16.19
C ARG A 391 -13.46 -14.34 15.78
N ALA A 392 -14.17 -14.96 16.71
CA ALA A 392 -15.44 -15.64 16.44
C ALA A 392 -16.42 -14.76 15.65
N SER A 393 -16.54 -13.46 15.97
CA SER A 393 -17.48 -12.55 15.31
C SER A 393 -17.13 -12.19 13.85
N ALA A 394 -15.85 -12.17 13.49
CA ALA A 394 -15.42 -11.92 12.10
C ALA A 394 -15.64 -13.17 11.23
N ILE A 395 -15.38 -14.31 11.79
CA ILE A 395 -15.58 -15.64 11.20
C ILE A 395 -17.05 -15.90 10.94
N ASP A 396 -17.91 -15.69 11.95
CA ASP A 396 -19.36 -15.83 11.82
C ASP A 396 -19.96 -14.92 10.75
N ARG A 397 -19.41 -13.72 10.59
CA ARG A 397 -19.83 -12.81 9.53
C ARG A 397 -19.44 -13.30 8.13
N ILE A 398 -18.26 -13.91 7.98
CA ILE A 398 -17.84 -14.53 6.72
C ILE A 398 -18.75 -15.73 6.43
N LEU A 399 -18.98 -16.62 7.39
CA LEU A 399 -19.81 -17.80 7.22
C LEU A 399 -21.26 -17.46 6.84
N ARG A 400 -21.90 -16.52 7.56
CA ARG A 400 -23.26 -16.08 7.25
C ARG A 400 -23.43 -15.51 5.85
N ARG A 401 -22.38 -14.98 5.25
CA ARG A 401 -22.39 -14.51 3.87
C ARG A 401 -22.36 -15.65 2.88
N PHE A 402 -21.60 -16.70 3.17
CA PHE A 402 -21.55 -17.88 2.34
C PHE A 402 -22.88 -18.65 2.33
N GLU A 403 -23.60 -18.65 3.46
CA GLU A 403 -24.92 -19.31 3.57
C GLU A 403 -25.97 -18.75 2.60
N ASN A 404 -25.89 -17.45 2.28
CA ASN A 404 -26.85 -16.78 1.39
C ASN A 404 -26.52 -16.87 -0.12
N GLN A 405 -25.41 -17.51 -0.50
CA GLN A 405 -24.93 -17.58 -1.88
C GLN A 405 -24.72 -19.02 -2.38
N SER A 406 -25.25 -19.99 -1.67
CA SER A 406 -25.17 -21.40 -2.07
C SER A 406 -26.18 -21.75 -3.17
N THR A 407 -25.76 -22.54 -4.14
CA THR A 407 -26.62 -23.17 -5.13
C THR A 407 -26.32 -24.66 -5.18
N THR A 408 -27.26 -25.45 -5.70
CA THR A 408 -27.01 -26.85 -6.02
C THR A 408 -26.15 -26.95 -7.28
N TRP A 409 -25.47 -28.10 -7.46
CA TRP A 409 -24.74 -28.36 -8.69
C TRP A 409 -25.63 -28.21 -9.90
N VAL A 410 -25.13 -27.51 -10.88
CA VAL A 410 -25.69 -27.35 -12.23
C VAL A 410 -24.66 -27.87 -13.23
N ASP A 411 -25.05 -28.08 -14.48
CA ASP A 411 -24.11 -28.46 -15.52
C ASP A 411 -23.12 -27.31 -15.84
N GLY A 412 -22.10 -27.62 -16.68
CA GLY A 412 -21.05 -26.65 -16.97
C GLY A 412 -21.57 -25.39 -17.67
N ASP A 413 -22.55 -25.51 -18.58
CA ASP A 413 -23.09 -24.39 -19.33
C ASP A 413 -23.92 -23.46 -18.43
N GLN A 414 -24.74 -24.01 -17.57
CA GLN A 414 -25.48 -23.23 -16.56
C GLN A 414 -24.54 -22.55 -15.56
N LEU A 415 -23.44 -23.21 -15.19
CA LEU A 415 -22.43 -22.60 -14.32
C LEU A 415 -21.77 -21.39 -15.00
N VAL A 416 -21.47 -21.47 -16.30
CA VAL A 416 -20.90 -20.34 -17.05
C VAL A 416 -21.87 -19.17 -17.11
N GLU A 417 -23.17 -19.42 -17.30
CA GLU A 417 -24.16 -18.34 -17.24
C GLU A 417 -24.26 -17.70 -15.86
N LEU A 418 -24.21 -18.49 -14.77
CA LEU A 418 -24.12 -17.94 -13.40
C LEU A 418 -22.87 -17.12 -13.18
N ILE A 419 -21.72 -17.53 -13.71
CA ILE A 419 -20.47 -16.79 -13.66
C ILE A 419 -20.60 -15.43 -14.37
N ARG A 420 -21.16 -15.41 -15.58
CA ARG A 420 -21.39 -14.18 -16.35
C ARG A 420 -22.37 -13.24 -15.64
N MET A 421 -23.45 -13.77 -15.10
CA MET A 421 -24.40 -12.98 -14.29
C MET A 421 -23.72 -12.39 -13.05
N ALA A 422 -22.95 -13.21 -12.33
CA ALA A 422 -22.20 -12.74 -11.17
C ALA A 422 -21.17 -11.68 -11.53
N ALA A 423 -20.43 -11.87 -12.63
CA ALA A 423 -19.41 -10.92 -13.10
C ALA A 423 -20.01 -9.54 -13.43
N ARG A 424 -21.24 -9.51 -13.92
CA ARG A 424 -21.97 -8.27 -14.27
C ARG A 424 -22.72 -7.65 -13.09
N SER A 425 -22.88 -8.37 -11.98
CA SER A 425 -23.60 -7.86 -10.81
C SER A 425 -22.83 -6.71 -10.15
N ASP A 426 -23.58 -5.75 -9.64
CA ASP A 426 -23.01 -4.69 -8.83
C ASP A 426 -22.31 -5.25 -7.60
N ILE A 427 -21.18 -4.65 -7.28
CA ILE A 427 -20.44 -4.98 -6.05
C ILE A 427 -21.04 -4.16 -4.92
N ASP A 428 -21.66 -4.83 -3.94
CA ASP A 428 -22.12 -4.17 -2.72
C ASP A 428 -20.92 -3.65 -1.91
N PRO A 429 -20.74 -2.31 -1.81
CA PRO A 429 -19.62 -1.73 -1.07
C PRO A 429 -19.60 -2.12 0.41
N SER A 430 -20.77 -2.29 1.04
CA SER A 430 -20.87 -2.68 2.44
C SER A 430 -20.34 -4.11 2.63
N SER A 431 -20.54 -4.95 1.63
CA SER A 431 -20.02 -6.31 1.58
C SER A 431 -18.50 -6.34 1.50
N LEU A 432 -17.89 -5.50 0.69
CA LEU A 432 -16.43 -5.36 0.59
C LEU A 432 -15.82 -4.85 1.89
N ARG A 433 -16.42 -3.82 2.51
CA ARG A 433 -15.96 -3.26 3.79
C ARG A 433 -15.93 -4.30 4.91
N ALA A 434 -16.96 -5.10 5.04
CA ALA A 434 -16.99 -6.14 6.08
C ALA A 434 -16.01 -7.29 5.81
N ARG A 435 -15.73 -7.62 4.55
CA ARG A 435 -14.66 -8.55 4.13
C ARG A 435 -13.30 -8.04 4.53
N TRP A 436 -13.09 -6.77 4.23
CA TRP A 436 -11.87 -6.08 4.50
C TRP A 436 -11.52 -6.08 6.00
N HIS A 437 -12.41 -5.64 6.86
CA HIS A 437 -12.15 -5.61 8.30
C HIS A 437 -11.75 -6.98 8.87
N ALA A 438 -12.25 -8.06 8.32
CA ALA A 438 -11.87 -9.41 8.78
C ALA A 438 -10.44 -9.82 8.35
N VAL A 439 -9.95 -9.32 7.22
CA VAL A 439 -8.63 -9.69 6.67
C VAL A 439 -7.55 -8.68 7.06
N SER A 440 -7.87 -7.38 7.07
CA SER A 440 -6.90 -6.33 7.38
C SER A 440 -6.54 -6.27 8.85
N ASP A 441 -7.51 -6.40 9.75
CA ASP A 441 -7.23 -6.40 11.19
C ASP A 441 -6.22 -7.47 11.58
N ILE A 442 -6.24 -8.62 10.87
CA ILE A 442 -5.26 -9.71 11.05
C ILE A 442 -3.90 -9.32 10.48
N ALA A 443 -3.88 -8.78 9.26
CA ALA A 443 -2.65 -8.41 8.58
C ALA A 443 -2.00 -7.23 9.30
N GLU A 444 -2.78 -6.23 9.69
CA GLU A 444 -2.33 -5.02 10.36
C GLU A 444 -1.81 -5.31 11.77
N ALA A 445 -2.57 -6.05 12.59
CA ALA A 445 -2.14 -6.48 13.91
C ALA A 445 -0.87 -7.35 13.85
N THR A 446 -0.78 -8.25 12.86
CA THR A 446 0.40 -9.10 12.68
C THR A 446 1.59 -8.27 12.20
N GLY A 447 1.37 -7.31 11.29
CA GLY A 447 2.40 -6.39 10.81
C GLY A 447 2.97 -5.52 11.92
N LEU A 448 2.09 -4.92 12.70
CA LEU A 448 2.47 -4.10 13.84
C LEU A 448 3.22 -4.92 14.92
N LEU A 449 2.79 -6.16 15.20
CA LEU A 449 3.46 -7.05 16.14
C LEU A 449 4.86 -7.46 15.65
N VAL A 450 5.00 -7.81 14.37
CA VAL A 450 6.31 -8.14 13.77
C VAL A 450 7.22 -6.93 13.78
N HIS A 451 6.71 -5.74 13.45
CA HIS A 451 7.46 -4.50 13.48
C HIS A 451 7.92 -4.17 14.91
N ARG A 452 7.01 -4.16 15.88
CA ARG A 452 7.32 -3.91 17.30
C ARG A 452 8.29 -4.95 17.87
N ALA A 453 8.13 -6.22 17.54
CA ALA A 453 9.03 -7.29 17.96
C ALA A 453 10.45 -7.10 17.37
N THR A 454 10.56 -6.70 16.10
CA THR A 454 11.84 -6.45 15.44
C THR A 454 12.56 -5.25 16.06
N VAL A 455 11.84 -4.15 16.31
CA VAL A 455 12.36 -2.95 17.00
C VAL A 455 12.79 -3.30 18.43
N SER A 456 11.97 -4.05 19.18
CA SER A 456 12.28 -4.45 20.56
C SER A 456 13.50 -5.38 20.63
N LEU A 457 13.61 -6.34 19.69
CA LEU A 457 14.75 -7.24 19.63
C LEU A 457 16.06 -6.49 19.32
N ARG A 458 16.00 -5.49 18.46
CA ARG A 458 17.15 -4.63 18.14
C ARG A 458 17.56 -3.74 19.29
N ARG A 459 16.60 -3.16 20.03
CA ARG A 459 16.87 -2.43 21.28
C ARG A 459 17.55 -3.33 22.31
N LEU A 460 17.05 -4.54 22.53
CA LEU A 460 17.65 -5.53 23.45
C LEU A 460 19.06 -5.91 23.01
N THR A 461 19.31 -6.13 21.72
CA THR A 461 20.66 -6.45 21.23
C THR A 461 21.60 -5.26 21.31
N ALA A 462 21.15 -4.03 21.04
CA ALA A 462 21.95 -2.83 21.20
C ALA A 462 22.29 -2.54 22.66
N LEU A 463 21.32 -2.73 23.57
CA LEU A 463 21.53 -2.54 25.02
C LEU A 463 22.43 -3.62 25.66
N THR A 464 22.29 -4.89 25.21
CA THR A 464 22.99 -6.03 25.85
C THR A 464 24.41 -6.23 25.33
N PHE A 465 24.70 -5.86 24.07
CA PHE A 465 25.95 -6.25 23.43
C PHE A 465 26.75 -5.10 22.80
N GLY A 466 26.22 -3.89 22.82
CA GLY A 466 26.84 -2.72 22.15
C GLY A 466 26.87 -2.90 20.62
N ALA A 467 26.61 -1.86 19.88
CA ALA A 467 26.50 -1.87 18.41
C ALA A 467 27.78 -2.28 17.65
N ARG A 468 28.88 -2.63 18.35
CA ARG A 468 30.20 -2.91 17.78
C ARG A 468 30.72 -4.34 17.96
N ASN A 469 29.92 -5.29 18.43
CA ASN A 469 30.44 -6.65 18.60
C ASN A 469 30.21 -7.50 17.32
N PRO A 470 31.27 -7.79 16.52
CA PRO A 470 31.15 -8.52 15.25
C PRO A 470 30.54 -9.92 15.39
N ARG A 471 30.72 -10.57 16.56
CA ARG A 471 30.19 -11.91 16.82
C ARG A 471 28.68 -11.94 16.98
N VAL A 472 28.10 -10.87 17.50
CA VAL A 472 26.63 -10.73 17.64
C VAL A 472 25.99 -10.43 16.29
N VAL A 473 26.61 -9.58 15.49
CA VAL A 473 26.19 -9.28 14.12
C VAL A 473 26.21 -10.56 13.25
N ALA A 474 27.26 -11.37 13.36
CA ALA A 474 27.37 -12.65 12.67
C ALA A 474 26.27 -13.65 13.10
N ARG A 475 25.93 -13.70 14.39
CA ARG A 475 24.90 -14.61 14.92
C ARG A 475 23.48 -14.16 14.52
N ILE A 476 23.22 -12.87 14.47
CA ILE A 476 21.95 -12.32 13.96
C ILE A 476 21.83 -12.62 12.46
N ARG A 477 22.91 -12.48 11.67
CA ARG A 477 22.95 -12.88 10.26
C ARG A 477 22.64 -14.36 10.06
N ALA A 478 23.17 -15.23 10.91
CA ALA A 478 22.90 -16.67 10.86
C ALA A 478 21.44 -17.03 11.19
N ILE A 479 20.82 -16.34 12.15
CA ILE A 479 19.41 -16.56 12.54
C ILE A 479 18.43 -15.99 11.49
N THR A 480 18.80 -14.91 10.80
CA THR A 480 17.96 -14.28 9.76
C THR A 480 18.13 -14.91 8.37
N GLY A 481 18.95 -15.97 8.23
CA GLY A 481 19.06 -16.78 7.01
C GLY A 481 19.79 -16.10 5.84
N ARG A 482 20.73 -15.19 6.10
CA ARG A 482 21.56 -14.56 5.07
C ARG A 482 23.03 -14.96 5.23
N GLY A 483 23.39 -16.02 4.51
CA GLY A 483 24.73 -16.23 4.05
C GLY A 483 24.89 -15.58 2.67
N ALA A 484 26.06 -14.88 2.51
CA ALA A 484 26.68 -14.35 1.29
C ALA A 484 25.80 -13.66 0.26
#